data_38a2a4c422c3cd2de6c52ab12853b692
#
_entry.id   38a2a4c422c3cd2de6c52ab12853b692
#
_cell.length_a   1.000
_cell.length_b   1.000
_cell.length_c   1.000
_cell.angle_alpha   90.00
_cell.angle_beta   90.00
_cell.angle_gamma   90.00
#
_symmetry.space_group_name_H-M   'P 1'
#
loop_
_entity.id
_entity.type
_entity.pdbx_description
1 polymer ?
#
loop_
_entity_poly.entity_id
_entity_poly.type
_entity_poly.pdbx_seq_one_letter_code
_entity_poly.pdbx_strand_id
1 'polypeptide(L)'
;MIKGLYSAVSAMVMNAVRQQTLSHNIANLQTPGFKQILETSGGFMQGQAVYTTGNLNGSPIEYVGSMGLGSKIGQEYIDFVQGAMQKTDNPLDFALQGGGFFTVQTPDGNRYTRDGRFLRDSENTLVTVDGFQVLDDAGQPIELPDGEAAVSAEGVISVNGEEVATLGIGVFADPMTELQHTEGNLFTGPDASTGEEVPRVAQGYLEMSNANPSQLMTQLVEVARSYEAAQKLVQNQDELLGKTISSLGRIG
;
A
#
# COMPACT_ATOMS: atom_id res chain seq x y z
N MET A 1 -0.27 34.19 13.16
CA MET A 1 1.06 33.58 13.06
C MET A 1 1.05 32.10 13.47
N ILE A 2 0.61 31.74 14.68
CA ILE A 2 0.59 30.34 15.17
C ILE A 2 -0.19 29.38 14.24
N LYS A 3 -1.35 29.81 13.70
CA LYS A 3 -2.17 28.99 12.80
C LYS A 3 -1.45 28.66 11.48
N GLY A 4 -0.72 29.62 10.90
CA GLY A 4 0.06 29.41 9.68
C GLY A 4 1.23 28.44 9.90
N LEU A 5 1.92 28.56 11.04
CA LEU A 5 2.97 27.62 11.44
C LEU A 5 2.42 26.20 11.58
N TYR A 6 1.29 26.05 12.26
CA TYR A 6 0.66 24.74 12.45
C TYR A 6 0.24 24.08 11.12
N SER A 7 -0.34 24.88 10.21
CA SER A 7 -0.70 24.41 8.88
C SER A 7 0.55 24.01 8.05
N ALA A 8 1.65 24.76 8.14
CA ALA A 8 2.88 24.42 7.45
C ALA A 8 3.53 23.14 8.01
N VAL A 9 3.56 23.00 9.34
CA VAL A 9 4.09 21.78 9.98
C VAL A 9 3.24 20.57 9.64
N SER A 10 1.90 20.68 9.68
CA SER A 10 1.01 19.57 9.29
C SER A 10 1.21 19.14 7.83
N ALA A 11 1.44 20.11 6.92
CA ALA A 11 1.76 19.82 5.53
C ALA A 11 3.13 19.13 5.37
N MET A 12 4.14 19.52 6.17
CA MET A 12 5.44 18.84 6.19
C MET A 12 5.30 17.38 6.63
N VAL A 13 4.60 17.11 7.72
CA VAL A 13 4.37 15.75 8.23
C VAL A 13 3.63 14.91 7.18
N MET A 14 2.58 15.45 6.59
CA MET A 14 1.84 14.76 5.53
C MET A 14 2.73 14.42 4.33
N ASN A 15 3.52 15.39 3.85
CA ASN A 15 4.41 15.17 2.72
C ASN A 15 5.54 14.18 3.06
N ALA A 16 6.03 14.15 4.30
CA ALA A 16 7.03 13.16 4.74
C ALA A 16 6.48 11.73 4.68
N VAL A 17 5.25 11.51 5.14
CA VAL A 17 4.62 10.19 5.05
C VAL A 17 4.35 9.81 3.61
N ARG A 18 3.80 10.71 2.77
CA ARG A 18 3.62 10.45 1.33
C ARG A 18 4.93 10.10 0.64
N GLN A 19 6.03 10.77 0.99
CA GLN A 19 7.34 10.43 0.47
C GLN A 19 7.77 9.02 0.87
N GLN A 20 7.47 8.60 2.10
CA GLN A 20 7.76 7.25 2.58
C GLN A 20 6.96 6.20 1.81
N THR A 21 5.64 6.38 1.63
CA THR A 21 4.78 5.47 0.86
C THR A 21 5.20 5.39 -0.61
N LEU A 22 5.50 6.53 -1.24
CA LEU A 22 6.01 6.55 -2.62
C LEU A 22 7.35 5.84 -2.74
N SER A 23 8.26 6.03 -1.78
CA SER A 23 9.56 5.33 -1.75
C SER A 23 9.40 3.83 -1.58
N HIS A 24 8.45 3.40 -0.75
CA HIS A 24 8.10 1.99 -0.58
C HIS A 24 7.55 1.38 -1.88
N ASN A 25 6.65 2.07 -2.57
CA ASN A 25 6.13 1.63 -3.87
C ASN A 25 7.24 1.56 -4.94
N ILE A 26 8.17 2.52 -4.95
CA ILE A 26 9.30 2.54 -5.88
C ILE A 26 10.27 1.37 -5.60
N ALA A 27 10.56 1.08 -4.34
CA ALA A 27 11.42 -0.04 -3.97
C ALA A 27 10.86 -1.39 -4.42
N ASN A 28 9.52 -1.51 -4.50
CA ASN A 28 8.81 -2.73 -4.86
C ASN A 28 8.30 -2.76 -6.31
N LEU A 29 8.80 -1.88 -7.20
CA LEU A 29 8.42 -1.87 -8.62
C LEU A 29 8.73 -3.19 -9.33
N GLN A 30 9.81 -3.85 -8.95
CA GLN A 30 10.26 -5.11 -9.55
C GLN A 30 9.87 -6.34 -8.71
N THR A 31 9.17 -6.15 -7.61
CA THR A 31 8.70 -7.26 -6.75
C THR A 31 7.44 -7.87 -7.37
N PRO A 32 7.48 -9.15 -7.78
CA PRO A 32 6.30 -9.83 -8.31
C PRO A 32 5.17 -9.89 -7.28
N GLY A 33 3.94 -9.73 -7.75
CA GLY A 33 2.75 -9.76 -6.91
C GLY A 33 2.57 -8.54 -5.99
N PHE A 34 3.48 -7.57 -6.01
CA PHE A 34 3.34 -6.37 -5.20
C PHE A 34 2.16 -5.51 -5.65
N LYS A 35 1.37 -5.06 -4.70
CA LYS A 35 0.23 -4.16 -4.90
C LYS A 35 0.54 -2.78 -4.35
N GLN A 36 0.33 -1.76 -5.20
CA GLN A 36 0.63 -0.37 -4.85
C GLN A 36 -0.18 0.08 -3.64
N ILE A 37 0.50 0.71 -2.68
CA ILE A 37 -0.14 1.36 -1.54
C ILE A 37 -0.44 2.80 -1.92
N LEU A 38 -1.68 3.22 -1.72
CA LEU A 38 -2.20 4.55 -1.98
C LEU A 38 -2.67 5.19 -0.68
N GLU A 39 -2.55 6.50 -0.58
CA GLU A 39 -2.97 7.28 0.59
C GLU A 39 -4.07 8.26 0.22
N THR A 40 -5.06 8.38 1.08
CA THR A 40 -5.98 9.50 1.03
C THR A 40 -5.46 10.65 1.87
N SER A 41 -5.61 11.88 1.39
CA SER A 41 -5.33 13.09 2.16
C SER A 41 -6.60 13.89 2.34
N GLY A 42 -6.84 14.37 3.55
CA GLY A 42 -8.00 15.20 3.89
C GLY A 42 -7.58 16.49 4.59
N GLY A 43 -8.41 17.52 4.49
CA GLY A 43 -8.26 18.72 5.30
C GLY A 43 -8.56 18.40 6.78
N PHE A 44 -7.67 18.79 7.68
CA PHE A 44 -7.87 18.68 9.11
C PHE A 44 -8.62 19.90 9.62
N MET A 45 -9.81 19.71 10.14
CA MET A 45 -10.70 20.72 10.72
C MET A 45 -10.85 22.02 9.89
N GLN A 46 -12.05 22.38 9.55
CA GLN A 46 -12.38 23.68 9.02
C GLN A 46 -12.80 24.59 10.18
N GLY A 47 -12.06 25.66 10.42
CA GLY A 47 -12.46 26.71 11.33
C GLY A 47 -13.30 27.76 10.59
N GLN A 48 -14.30 28.31 11.25
CA GLN A 48 -15.02 29.47 10.72
C GLN A 48 -14.16 30.72 10.87
N ALA A 49 -13.92 31.42 9.76
CA ALA A 49 -13.32 32.74 9.79
C ALA A 49 -14.43 33.77 9.97
N VAL A 50 -14.43 34.48 11.10
CA VAL A 50 -15.38 35.54 11.43
C VAL A 50 -14.65 36.87 11.52
N TYR A 51 -15.25 37.91 10.99
CA TYR A 51 -14.76 39.28 11.10
C TYR A 51 -15.63 40.03 12.13
N THR A 52 -14.99 40.65 13.12
CA THR A 52 -15.63 41.50 14.09
C THR A 52 -15.17 42.93 13.86
N THR A 53 -16.01 43.80 13.39
CA THR A 53 -15.75 45.25 13.33
C THR A 53 -15.67 45.79 14.75
N GLY A 54 -14.49 46.29 15.14
CA GLY A 54 -14.01 46.62 16.46
C GLY A 54 -14.82 47.59 17.34
N ASN A 55 -16.12 47.41 17.52
CA ASN A 55 -16.91 48.07 18.52
C ASN A 55 -17.44 47.05 19.54
N LEU A 56 -17.05 47.21 20.81
CA LEU A 56 -17.39 46.32 21.92
C LEU A 56 -18.89 46.28 22.28
N ASN A 57 -19.74 47.00 21.57
CA ASN A 57 -21.17 47.05 21.77
C ASN A 57 -21.92 46.38 20.61
N GLY A 58 -21.95 45.03 20.59
CA GLY A 58 -22.95 44.29 19.82
C GLY A 58 -22.86 44.35 18.29
N SER A 59 -21.68 44.59 17.72
CA SER A 59 -21.50 44.55 16.27
C SER A 59 -21.75 43.12 15.74
N PRO A 60 -22.48 42.96 14.62
CA PRO A 60 -22.75 41.67 14.07
C PRO A 60 -21.44 40.96 13.71
N ILE A 61 -21.32 39.69 14.07
CA ILE A 61 -20.25 38.81 13.65
C ILE A 61 -20.54 38.44 12.18
N GLU A 62 -19.74 38.95 11.25
CA GLU A 62 -19.90 38.61 9.85
C GLU A 62 -19.07 37.39 9.51
N TYR A 63 -19.71 36.38 8.93
CA TYR A 63 -19.06 35.13 8.49
C TYR A 63 -18.32 35.39 7.18
N VAL A 64 -17.00 35.28 7.19
CA VAL A 64 -16.15 35.52 6.03
C VAL A 64 -15.90 34.24 5.22
N GLY A 65 -16.01 33.08 5.85
CA GLY A 65 -15.80 31.80 5.18
C GLY A 65 -15.21 30.73 6.10
N SER A 66 -14.89 29.57 5.51
CA SER A 66 -14.17 28.50 6.18
C SER A 66 -12.68 28.62 5.94
N MET A 67 -11.86 28.42 6.96
CA MET A 67 -10.41 28.38 6.89
C MET A 67 -9.92 27.00 7.33
N GLY A 68 -9.14 26.33 6.46
CA GLY A 68 -8.48 25.06 6.82
C GLY A 68 -7.41 25.29 7.90
N LEU A 69 -7.40 24.45 8.92
CA LEU A 69 -6.44 24.52 10.04
C LEU A 69 -5.24 23.58 9.85
N GLY A 70 -5.15 22.85 8.75
CA GLY A 70 -4.08 21.92 8.44
C GLY A 70 -4.54 20.75 7.58
N SER A 71 -3.61 19.86 7.29
CA SER A 71 -3.85 18.63 6.53
C SER A 71 -3.68 17.42 7.43
N LYS A 72 -4.47 16.37 7.20
CA LYS A 72 -4.39 15.10 7.90
C LYS A 72 -4.17 13.98 6.87
N ILE A 73 -3.31 13.04 7.20
CA ILE A 73 -3.20 11.78 6.47
C ILE A 73 -4.51 11.02 6.70
N GLY A 74 -5.12 10.58 5.62
CA GLY A 74 -6.29 9.72 5.65
C GLY A 74 -5.90 8.26 5.90
N GLN A 75 -6.68 7.38 5.33
CA GLN A 75 -6.40 5.94 5.37
C GLN A 75 -5.47 5.56 4.21
N GLU A 76 -4.59 4.63 4.48
CA GLU A 76 -3.87 3.88 3.45
C GLU A 76 -4.78 2.79 2.91
N TYR A 77 -4.75 2.57 1.62
CA TYR A 77 -5.45 1.48 0.97
C TYR A 77 -4.57 0.87 -0.12
N ILE A 78 -4.84 -0.38 -0.42
CA ILE A 78 -4.07 -1.14 -1.40
C ILE A 78 -4.85 -1.17 -2.70
N ASP A 79 -4.17 -0.90 -3.80
CA ASP A 79 -4.74 -1.05 -5.14
C ASP A 79 -4.54 -2.49 -5.62
N PHE A 80 -5.62 -3.28 -5.60
CA PHE A 80 -5.60 -4.69 -6.02
C PHE A 80 -5.76 -4.91 -7.54
N VAL A 81 -5.74 -3.85 -8.34
CA VAL A 81 -5.74 -3.98 -9.80
C VAL A 81 -4.61 -4.90 -10.23
N GLN A 82 -4.89 -5.79 -11.20
CA GLN A 82 -3.91 -6.76 -11.69
C GLN A 82 -2.75 -6.05 -12.40
N GLY A 83 -1.52 -6.45 -12.06
CA GLY A 83 -0.30 -6.01 -12.73
C GLY A 83 -0.09 -6.71 -14.09
N ALA A 84 0.95 -6.30 -14.81
CA ALA A 84 1.34 -6.95 -16.05
C ALA A 84 1.86 -8.37 -15.79
N MET A 85 1.46 -9.32 -16.63
CA MET A 85 1.98 -10.68 -16.56
C MET A 85 3.29 -10.79 -17.39
N GLN A 86 4.33 -11.26 -16.74
CA GLN A 86 5.64 -11.49 -17.37
C GLN A 86 5.95 -12.98 -17.46
N LYS A 87 6.34 -13.43 -18.64
CA LYS A 87 6.79 -14.82 -18.85
C LYS A 87 8.20 -15.02 -18.30
N THR A 88 8.39 -16.08 -17.51
CA THR A 88 9.68 -16.39 -16.87
C THR A 88 10.27 -17.73 -17.33
N ASP A 89 9.45 -18.61 -17.91
CA ASP A 89 9.82 -19.96 -18.30
C ASP A 89 10.27 -20.88 -17.13
N ASN A 90 10.20 -20.43 -15.86
CA ASN A 90 10.42 -21.28 -14.70
C ASN A 90 9.14 -22.08 -14.40
N PRO A 91 9.19 -23.41 -14.33
CA PRO A 91 7.99 -24.24 -14.13
C PRO A 91 7.33 -24.07 -12.77
N LEU A 92 8.00 -23.49 -11.76
CA LEU A 92 7.46 -23.21 -10.43
C LEU A 92 7.02 -21.74 -10.24
N ASP A 93 7.07 -20.95 -11.30
CA ASP A 93 6.49 -19.61 -11.28
C ASP A 93 5.03 -19.65 -11.72
N PHE A 94 4.13 -19.17 -10.89
CA PHE A 94 2.68 -19.17 -11.14
C PHE A 94 2.11 -17.75 -11.05
N ALA A 95 1.21 -17.43 -11.97
CA ALA A 95 0.46 -16.18 -11.91
C ALA A 95 -1.03 -16.46 -11.95
N LEU A 96 -1.81 -15.66 -11.24
CA LEU A 96 -3.28 -15.73 -11.25
C LEU A 96 -3.84 -14.73 -12.28
N GLN A 97 -4.74 -15.20 -13.13
CA GLN A 97 -5.51 -14.37 -14.04
C GLN A 97 -6.88 -14.10 -13.44
N GLY A 98 -7.11 -12.88 -12.97
CA GLY A 98 -8.31 -12.49 -12.26
C GLY A 98 -8.09 -12.20 -10.77
N GLY A 99 -9.17 -12.09 -10.02
CA GLY A 99 -9.13 -11.90 -8.56
C GLY A 99 -8.73 -13.17 -7.81
N GLY A 100 -8.01 -13.05 -6.68
CA GLY A 100 -7.64 -14.18 -5.82
C GLY A 100 -6.18 -14.08 -5.34
N PHE A 101 -5.78 -14.95 -4.44
CA PHE A 101 -4.46 -14.95 -3.80
C PHE A 101 -4.06 -16.39 -3.51
N PHE A 102 -2.78 -16.68 -3.59
CA PHE A 102 -2.23 -17.94 -3.10
C PHE A 102 -2.28 -17.97 -1.57
N THR A 103 -2.67 -19.10 -1.01
CA THR A 103 -2.69 -19.30 0.45
C THR A 103 -1.38 -19.91 0.90
N VAL A 104 -0.76 -19.30 1.90
CA VAL A 104 0.52 -19.75 2.46
C VAL A 104 0.42 -19.87 3.98
N GLN A 105 1.13 -20.83 4.55
CA GLN A 105 1.20 -21.02 5.98
C GLN A 105 2.41 -20.28 6.56
N THR A 106 2.14 -19.37 7.49
CA THR A 106 3.17 -18.68 8.27
C THR A 106 3.08 -19.10 9.74
N PRO A 107 4.10 -18.79 10.57
CA PRO A 107 4.05 -19.06 12.02
C PRO A 107 2.86 -18.42 12.74
N ASP A 108 2.34 -17.33 12.20
CA ASP A 108 1.20 -16.58 12.75
C ASP A 108 -0.16 -17.03 12.18
N GLY A 109 -0.19 -18.07 11.35
CA GLY A 109 -1.37 -18.59 10.69
C GLY A 109 -1.36 -18.42 9.17
N ASN A 110 -2.51 -18.67 8.55
CA ASN A 110 -2.64 -18.56 7.10
C ASN A 110 -2.54 -17.09 6.64
N ARG A 111 -1.83 -16.86 5.55
CA ARG A 111 -1.65 -15.58 4.88
C ARG A 111 -1.92 -15.76 3.40
N TYR A 112 -2.11 -14.64 2.73
CA TYR A 112 -2.43 -14.58 1.31
C TYR A 112 -1.35 -13.80 0.57
N THR A 113 -0.99 -14.26 -0.63
CA THR A 113 0.01 -13.56 -1.46
C THR A 113 -0.36 -13.60 -2.93
N ARG A 114 0.12 -12.61 -3.68
CA ARG A 114 0.12 -12.60 -5.15
C ARG A 114 1.49 -12.94 -5.74
N ASP A 115 2.50 -13.08 -4.88
CA ASP A 115 3.82 -13.51 -5.33
C ASP A 115 3.79 -15.01 -5.66
N GLY A 116 3.96 -15.33 -6.92
CA GLY A 116 3.93 -16.70 -7.42
C GLY A 116 5.31 -17.32 -7.64
N ARG A 117 6.37 -16.74 -7.08
CA ARG A 117 7.72 -17.32 -7.11
C ARG A 117 7.82 -18.42 -6.07
N PHE A 118 7.57 -19.63 -6.49
CA PHE A 118 7.67 -20.78 -5.59
C PHE A 118 8.95 -21.57 -5.84
N LEU A 119 9.39 -22.23 -4.79
CA LEU A 119 10.56 -23.09 -4.75
C LEU A 119 10.17 -24.43 -4.15
N ARG A 120 10.97 -25.45 -4.44
CA ARG A 120 10.88 -26.73 -3.74
C ARG A 120 11.98 -26.75 -2.68
N ASP A 121 11.60 -27.05 -1.45
CA ASP A 121 12.56 -27.21 -0.37
C ASP A 121 13.17 -28.62 -0.32
N SER A 122 14.00 -28.89 0.70
CA SER A 122 14.66 -30.18 0.90
C SER A 122 13.72 -31.33 1.30
N GLU A 123 12.50 -30.99 1.73
CA GLU A 123 11.45 -31.95 2.11
C GLU A 123 10.47 -32.18 0.95
N ASN A 124 10.78 -31.67 -0.25
CA ASN A 124 9.91 -31.67 -1.43
C ASN A 124 8.60 -30.91 -1.25
N THR A 125 8.54 -29.96 -0.33
CA THR A 125 7.37 -29.09 -0.13
C THR A 125 7.49 -27.84 -0.99
N LEU A 126 6.35 -27.39 -1.54
CA LEU A 126 6.28 -26.14 -2.27
C LEU A 126 6.30 -24.95 -1.28
N VAL A 127 7.30 -24.08 -1.40
CA VAL A 127 7.49 -22.94 -0.50
C VAL A 127 7.65 -21.64 -1.27
N THR A 128 7.35 -20.52 -0.62
CA THR A 128 7.67 -19.18 -1.13
C THR A 128 9.17 -18.90 -1.04
N VAL A 129 9.63 -17.80 -1.64
CA VAL A 129 11.02 -17.32 -1.53
C VAL A 129 11.41 -17.07 -0.06
N ASP A 130 10.46 -16.71 0.78
CA ASP A 130 10.64 -16.45 2.22
C ASP A 130 10.59 -17.74 3.07
N GLY A 131 10.35 -18.89 2.45
CA GLY A 131 10.29 -20.21 3.10
C GLY A 131 8.95 -20.59 3.71
N PHE A 132 7.87 -19.89 3.38
CA PHE A 132 6.51 -20.24 3.84
C PHE A 132 5.91 -21.33 2.95
N GLN A 133 5.26 -22.32 3.55
CA GLN A 133 4.64 -23.43 2.84
C GLN A 133 3.40 -22.95 2.09
N VAL A 134 3.27 -23.36 0.83
CA VAL A 134 2.07 -23.12 0.02
C VAL A 134 1.03 -24.20 0.35
N LEU A 135 -0.19 -23.76 0.58
CA LEU A 135 -1.29 -24.66 0.96
C LEU A 135 -2.13 -25.05 -0.27
N ASP A 136 -2.71 -26.23 -0.18
CA ASP A 136 -3.73 -26.72 -1.10
C ASP A 136 -5.14 -26.19 -0.74
N ASP A 137 -6.15 -26.60 -1.47
CA ASP A 137 -7.55 -26.24 -1.25
C ASP A 137 -8.12 -26.84 0.06
N ALA A 138 -7.49 -27.90 0.60
CA ALA A 138 -7.81 -28.49 1.88
C ALA A 138 -7.04 -27.84 3.06
N GLY A 139 -6.16 -26.87 2.79
CA GLY A 139 -5.32 -26.19 3.79
C GLY A 139 -4.13 -27.03 4.26
N GLN A 140 -3.67 -27.99 3.46
CA GLN A 140 -2.48 -28.78 3.74
C GLN A 140 -1.28 -28.30 2.91
N PRO A 141 -0.05 -28.43 3.40
CA PRO A 141 1.15 -28.13 2.61
C PRO A 141 1.24 -29.01 1.35
N ILE A 142 1.61 -28.40 0.23
CA ILE A 142 1.72 -29.11 -1.05
C ILE A 142 3.08 -29.80 -1.13
N GLU A 143 3.08 -31.13 -1.19
CA GLU A 143 4.26 -31.93 -1.41
C GLU A 143 4.44 -32.22 -2.90
N LEU A 144 5.60 -31.88 -3.46
CA LEU A 144 5.94 -32.10 -4.87
C LEU A 144 6.94 -33.25 -4.99
N PRO A 145 6.53 -34.46 -5.42
CA PRO A 145 7.47 -35.53 -5.70
C PRO A 145 8.45 -35.15 -6.80
N ASP A 146 9.54 -35.91 -6.94
CA ASP A 146 10.54 -35.68 -7.96
C ASP A 146 9.96 -35.86 -9.35
N GLY A 147 10.09 -34.83 -10.19
CA GLY A 147 9.60 -34.87 -11.54
C GLY A 147 9.32 -33.48 -12.12
N GLU A 148 8.81 -33.47 -13.33
CA GLU A 148 8.37 -32.26 -14.00
C GLU A 148 6.96 -31.88 -13.53
N ALA A 149 6.85 -30.75 -12.85
CA ALA A 149 5.58 -30.22 -12.38
C ALA A 149 4.86 -29.47 -13.49
N ALA A 150 3.61 -29.83 -13.75
CA ALA A 150 2.70 -29.11 -14.64
C ALA A 150 1.48 -28.66 -13.86
N VAL A 151 0.99 -27.44 -14.14
CA VAL A 151 -0.20 -26.88 -13.48
C VAL A 151 -1.26 -26.56 -14.51
N SER A 152 -2.48 -27.04 -14.24
CA SER A 152 -3.63 -26.76 -15.10
C SER A 152 -4.16 -25.33 -14.87
N ALA A 153 -5.01 -24.87 -15.78
CA ALA A 153 -5.64 -23.54 -15.64
C ALA A 153 -6.56 -23.45 -14.39
N GLU A 154 -7.02 -24.56 -13.87
CA GLU A 154 -7.85 -24.68 -12.68
C GLU A 154 -7.01 -24.73 -11.39
N GLY A 155 -5.68 -24.76 -11.48
CA GLY A 155 -4.77 -24.82 -10.35
C GLY A 155 -4.42 -26.23 -9.87
N VAL A 156 -4.77 -27.26 -10.63
CA VAL A 156 -4.37 -28.65 -10.30
C VAL A 156 -2.92 -28.86 -10.69
N ILE A 157 -2.11 -29.26 -9.73
CA ILE A 157 -0.70 -29.59 -9.90
C ILE A 157 -0.58 -31.07 -10.22
N SER A 158 0.08 -31.38 -11.30
CA SER A 158 0.43 -32.75 -11.69
C SER A 158 1.94 -32.91 -11.81
N VAL A 159 2.47 -34.03 -11.35
CA VAL A 159 3.89 -34.39 -11.48
C VAL A 159 3.99 -35.69 -12.26
N ASN A 160 4.73 -35.72 -13.34
CA ASN A 160 4.84 -36.88 -14.26
C ASN A 160 3.49 -37.37 -14.81
N GLY A 161 2.46 -36.49 -14.84
CA GLY A 161 1.11 -36.81 -15.31
C GLY A 161 0.15 -37.36 -14.24
N GLU A 162 0.58 -37.49 -13.00
CA GLU A 162 -0.28 -37.83 -11.86
C GLU A 162 -0.68 -36.55 -11.10
N GLU A 163 -1.95 -36.38 -10.79
CA GLU A 163 -2.45 -35.29 -9.99
C GLU A 163 -1.97 -35.45 -8.54
N VAL A 164 -1.36 -34.38 -7.99
CA VAL A 164 -0.77 -34.38 -6.66
C VAL A 164 -1.61 -33.56 -5.68
N ALA A 165 -1.93 -32.31 -6.06
CA ALA A 165 -2.68 -31.38 -5.22
C ALA A 165 -3.33 -30.28 -6.08
N THR A 166 -4.27 -29.55 -5.49
CA THR A 166 -4.85 -28.34 -6.09
C THR A 166 -4.40 -27.13 -5.30
N LEU A 167 -3.90 -26.08 -5.97
CA LEU A 167 -3.47 -24.84 -5.33
C LEU A 167 -4.61 -24.22 -4.50
N GLY A 168 -4.32 -23.89 -3.26
CA GLY A 168 -5.23 -23.14 -2.38
C GLY A 168 -5.30 -21.68 -2.80
N ILE A 169 -6.37 -21.31 -3.50
CA ILE A 169 -6.59 -19.95 -3.99
C ILE A 169 -7.75 -19.33 -3.21
N GLY A 170 -7.42 -18.31 -2.42
CA GLY A 170 -8.39 -17.51 -1.70
C GLY A 170 -8.98 -16.41 -2.58
N VAL A 171 -10.31 -16.35 -2.65
CA VAL A 171 -11.04 -15.28 -3.35
C VAL A 171 -11.79 -14.45 -2.32
N PHE A 172 -11.73 -13.12 -2.46
CA PHE A 172 -12.37 -12.16 -1.57
C PHE A 172 -13.36 -11.31 -2.36
N ALA A 173 -14.52 -11.05 -1.76
CA ALA A 173 -15.55 -10.23 -2.40
C ALA A 173 -15.13 -8.77 -2.51
N ASP A 174 -14.50 -8.23 -1.45
CA ASP A 174 -13.91 -6.90 -1.42
C ASP A 174 -12.53 -6.94 -0.76
N PRO A 175 -11.46 -7.21 -1.54
CA PRO A 175 -10.11 -7.31 -1.01
C PRO A 175 -9.63 -6.02 -0.30
N MET A 176 -10.19 -4.84 -0.67
CA MET A 176 -9.78 -3.56 -0.07
C MET A 176 -10.22 -3.41 1.40
N THR A 177 -11.32 -4.03 1.77
CA THR A 177 -11.85 -3.98 3.14
C THR A 177 -11.50 -5.22 3.96
N GLU A 178 -11.36 -6.36 3.30
CA GLU A 178 -11.15 -7.66 3.93
C GLU A 178 -9.67 -7.97 4.18
N LEU A 179 -8.78 -7.46 3.33
CA LEU A 179 -7.34 -7.75 3.41
C LEU A 179 -6.57 -6.58 4.01
N GLN A 180 -5.64 -6.91 4.90
CA GLN A 180 -4.67 -5.97 5.47
C GLN A 180 -3.26 -6.40 5.08
N HIS A 181 -2.44 -5.42 4.67
CA HIS A 181 -1.04 -5.66 4.37
C HIS A 181 -0.26 -6.01 5.65
N THR A 182 0.53 -7.06 5.57
CA THR A 182 1.45 -7.48 6.63
C THR A 182 2.88 -7.34 6.12
N GLU A 183 3.87 -7.74 6.88
CA GLU A 183 5.26 -7.71 6.47
C GLU A 183 5.51 -8.50 5.17
N GLY A 184 6.41 -8.00 4.35
CA GLY A 184 6.71 -8.59 3.05
C GLY A 184 5.61 -8.33 2.01
N ASN A 185 5.29 -9.34 1.22
CA ASN A 185 4.26 -9.30 0.17
C ASN A 185 3.05 -10.17 0.56
N LEU A 186 2.73 -10.17 1.87
CA LEU A 186 1.68 -10.97 2.48
C LEU A 186 0.50 -10.12 2.91
N PHE A 187 -0.68 -10.71 2.83
CA PHE A 187 -1.93 -10.13 3.27
C PHE A 187 -2.58 -11.01 4.34
N THR A 188 -3.17 -10.36 5.33
CA THR A 188 -3.99 -11.00 6.36
C THR A 188 -5.45 -10.67 6.10
N GLY A 189 -6.33 -11.64 6.29
CA GLY A 189 -7.77 -11.48 6.11
C GLY A 189 -8.54 -12.60 6.78
N PRO A 190 -9.87 -12.56 6.69
CA PRO A 190 -10.71 -13.67 7.11
C PRO A 190 -10.39 -14.91 6.26
N ASP A 191 -10.91 -16.06 6.67
CA ASP A 191 -10.83 -17.27 5.85
C ASP A 191 -11.45 -16.97 4.49
N ALA A 192 -10.64 -17.20 3.44
CA ALA A 192 -11.07 -16.95 2.08
C ALA A 192 -12.32 -17.77 1.76
N SER A 193 -13.30 -17.13 1.15
CA SER A 193 -14.37 -17.90 0.54
C SER A 193 -13.82 -18.52 -0.75
N THR A 194 -14.07 -19.78 -0.97
CA THR A 194 -13.99 -20.39 -2.31
C THR A 194 -15.11 -19.75 -3.13
N GLY A 195 -14.81 -18.58 -3.73
CA GLY A 195 -15.79 -17.83 -4.54
C GLY A 195 -16.22 -18.61 -5.79
N GLU A 196 -17.34 -18.21 -6.38
CA GLU A 196 -17.90 -18.85 -7.60
C GLU A 196 -16.96 -18.75 -8.81
N GLU A 197 -16.00 -17.82 -8.84
CA GLU A 197 -14.99 -17.70 -9.91
C GLU A 197 -13.57 -17.92 -9.34
N VAL A 198 -13.08 -19.14 -9.48
CA VAL A 198 -11.66 -19.43 -9.23
C VAL A 198 -10.84 -18.82 -10.37
N PRO A 199 -9.84 -17.96 -10.07
CA PRO A 199 -8.99 -17.36 -11.09
C PRO A 199 -8.18 -18.45 -11.81
N ARG A 200 -7.87 -18.21 -13.08
CA ARG A 200 -7.05 -19.14 -13.85
C ARG A 200 -5.58 -19.01 -13.45
N VAL A 201 -4.92 -20.15 -13.29
CA VAL A 201 -3.48 -20.22 -13.03
C VAL A 201 -2.73 -20.28 -14.35
N ALA A 202 -1.69 -19.46 -14.48
CA ALA A 202 -0.77 -19.49 -15.61
C ALA A 202 0.63 -19.90 -15.12
N GLN A 203 1.08 -21.09 -15.54
CA GLN A 203 2.43 -21.59 -15.25
C GLN A 203 3.48 -20.90 -16.11
N GLY A 204 4.68 -20.66 -15.55
CA GLY A 204 5.79 -19.96 -16.23
C GLY A 204 5.57 -18.46 -16.41
N TYR A 205 4.67 -17.88 -15.62
CA TYR A 205 4.40 -16.45 -15.58
C TYR A 205 4.44 -15.94 -14.16
N LEU A 206 4.79 -14.66 -14.02
CA LEU A 206 4.68 -13.90 -12.77
C LEU A 206 3.84 -12.66 -13.00
N GLU A 207 3.05 -12.29 -12.02
CA GLU A 207 2.40 -10.99 -11.99
C GLU A 207 3.39 -9.96 -11.49
N MET A 208 3.68 -8.92 -12.27
CA MET A 208 4.55 -7.82 -11.87
C MET A 208 3.77 -6.80 -11.03
N SER A 209 4.50 -5.95 -10.32
CA SER A 209 3.89 -4.83 -9.59
C SER A 209 2.95 -4.01 -10.49
N ASN A 210 1.78 -3.60 -9.96
CA ASN A 210 0.85 -2.71 -10.66
C ASN A 210 1.24 -1.22 -10.57
N ALA A 211 2.35 -0.91 -9.88
CA ALA A 211 2.84 0.45 -9.71
C ALA A 211 3.52 0.98 -10.98
N ASN A 212 3.21 2.23 -11.36
CA ASN A 212 3.79 2.88 -12.53
C ASN A 212 5.03 3.72 -12.14
N PRO A 213 6.25 3.34 -12.58
CA PRO A 213 7.47 4.02 -12.19
C PRO A 213 7.51 5.50 -12.61
N SER A 214 7.03 5.84 -13.80
CA SER A 214 7.03 7.23 -14.29
C SER A 214 6.11 8.13 -13.47
N GLN A 215 4.94 7.60 -13.10
CA GLN A 215 3.99 8.32 -12.26
C GLN A 215 4.53 8.51 -10.84
N LEU A 216 5.09 7.47 -10.24
CA LEU A 216 5.66 7.51 -8.89
C LEU A 216 6.82 8.49 -8.79
N MET A 217 7.72 8.51 -9.78
CA MET A 217 8.84 9.46 -9.81
C MET A 217 8.35 10.92 -9.93
N THR A 218 7.33 11.16 -10.75
CA THR A 218 6.74 12.49 -10.87
C THR A 218 6.12 12.94 -9.55
N GLN A 219 5.34 12.07 -8.91
CA GLN A 219 4.73 12.34 -7.61
C GLN A 219 5.78 12.56 -6.51
N LEU A 220 6.87 11.79 -6.51
CA LEU A 220 7.97 11.95 -5.55
C LEU A 220 8.60 13.36 -5.65
N VAL A 221 8.87 13.82 -6.87
CA VAL A 221 9.41 15.18 -7.10
C VAL A 221 8.42 16.27 -6.64
N GLU A 222 7.13 16.06 -6.89
CA GLU A 222 6.06 16.98 -6.49
C GLU A 222 5.94 17.08 -4.96
N VAL A 223 5.97 15.93 -4.28
CA VAL A 223 5.94 15.85 -2.81
C VAL A 223 7.20 16.47 -2.20
N ALA A 224 8.38 16.21 -2.76
CA ALA A 224 9.63 16.80 -2.28
C ALA A 224 9.60 18.33 -2.39
N ARG A 225 9.15 18.87 -3.52
CA ARG A 225 8.99 20.33 -3.71
C ARG A 225 7.97 20.93 -2.74
N SER A 226 6.87 20.22 -2.49
CA SER A 226 5.85 20.65 -1.53
C SER A 226 6.39 20.65 -0.10
N TYR A 227 7.19 19.66 0.27
CA TYR A 227 7.88 19.61 1.55
C TYR A 227 8.85 20.79 1.73
N GLU A 228 9.70 21.08 0.72
CA GLU A 228 10.63 22.21 0.74
C GLU A 228 9.88 23.55 0.85
N ALA A 229 8.76 23.71 0.14
CA ALA A 229 7.95 24.91 0.23
C ALA A 229 7.36 25.10 1.64
N ALA A 230 6.85 24.03 2.25
CA ALA A 230 6.36 24.07 3.62
C ALA A 230 7.49 24.39 4.63
N GLN A 231 8.69 23.83 4.44
CA GLN A 231 9.86 24.15 5.26
C GLN A 231 10.25 25.62 5.17
N LYS A 232 10.26 26.21 3.97
CA LYS A 232 10.52 27.64 3.78
C LYS A 232 9.47 28.51 4.46
N LEU A 233 8.21 28.10 4.46
CA LEU A 233 7.15 28.82 5.19
C LEU A 233 7.42 28.82 6.70
N VAL A 234 7.85 27.69 7.28
CA VAL A 234 8.22 27.61 8.70
C VAL A 234 9.39 28.54 9.00
N GLN A 235 10.45 28.52 8.18
CA GLN A 235 11.62 29.40 8.35
C GLN A 235 11.24 30.89 8.27
N ASN A 236 10.42 31.27 7.30
CA ASN A 236 9.96 32.66 7.16
C ASN A 236 9.13 33.10 8.39
N GLN A 237 8.30 32.19 8.95
CA GLN A 237 7.52 32.49 10.16
C GLN A 237 8.43 32.67 11.37
N ASP A 238 9.48 31.85 11.50
CA ASP A 238 10.46 31.96 12.58
C ASP A 238 11.26 33.26 12.51
N GLU A 239 11.71 33.67 11.32
CA GLU A 239 12.38 34.98 11.10
C GLU A 239 11.48 36.17 11.43
N LEU A 240 10.19 36.09 11.06
CA LEU A 240 9.23 37.14 11.41
C LEU A 240 9.01 37.22 12.93
N LEU A 241 8.92 36.10 13.62
CA LEU A 241 8.85 36.06 15.06
C LEU A 241 10.10 36.65 15.72
N GLY A 242 11.28 36.27 15.23
CA GLY A 242 12.56 36.80 15.71
C GLY A 242 12.65 38.33 15.55
N LYS A 243 12.28 38.86 14.38
CA LYS A 243 12.22 40.31 14.12
C LYS A 243 11.21 41.02 15.03
N THR A 244 10.06 40.44 15.26
CA THR A 244 9.00 41.01 16.12
C THR A 244 9.49 41.08 17.58
N ILE A 245 10.10 40.00 18.09
CA ILE A 245 10.63 39.95 19.45
C ILE A 245 11.77 40.94 19.63
N SER A 246 12.68 41.05 18.63
CA SER A 246 13.79 41.99 18.69
C SER A 246 13.34 43.47 18.61
N SER A 247 12.27 43.75 17.87
CA SER A 247 11.69 45.11 17.79
C SER A 247 10.97 45.51 19.10
N LEU A 248 10.28 44.58 19.73
CA LEU A 248 9.62 44.82 21.03
C LEU A 248 10.63 44.96 22.18
N GLY A 249 11.74 44.22 22.14
CA GLY A 249 12.81 44.30 23.14
C GLY A 249 13.64 45.59 23.06
N ARG A 250 13.50 46.41 21.99
CA ARG A 250 14.20 47.69 21.84
C ARG A 250 13.38 48.92 22.32
N ILE A 251 12.14 48.71 22.75
CA ILE A 251 11.22 49.78 23.20
C ILE A 251 11.19 49.84 24.74
N GLY A 252 11.97 49.03 25.47
CA GLY A 252 12.10 49.03 26.91
C GLY A 252 13.41 49.62 27.40
#